data_ab4df4f8f0d7771edfdd7be68a293d47
#
_entry.id   ab4df4f8f0d7771edfdd7be68a293d47
#
_cell.length_a   1.000
_cell.length_b   1.000
_cell.length_c   1.000
_cell.angle_alpha   90.00
_cell.angle_beta   90.00
_cell.angle_gamma   90.00
#
_symmetry.space_group_name_H-M   'P 1'
#
loop_
_entity.id
_entity.type
_entity.pdbx_description
1 polymer ?
#
loop_
_entity_poly.entity_id
_entity_poly.type
_entity_poly.pdbx_seq_one_letter_code
_entity_poly.pdbx_strand_id
1 'polypeptide(L)'
;YNFSDIYILYAQAKGGRLQNDFRRLETFCPYGQVSSQPDATYEQINAAIGFKASPAIGLWLNLYGGYQNLKDDLFFQPADLESAANEYSPMLSIGQWNTSNIYAGAEIRYGYKNVFSFSATGVYRNWDAKDDNQSNAGAYALVYKPAFEADLHIDVHPVSALLLNLGYRHISREKVEGNKVNAVNNLYAGGNYEFFKGISVYARIDNLLNQDYQYYWGYPTEGINFTGGVSFKF
;
A
#
# COMPACT_ATOMS: atom_id res chain seq x y z
N TYR A 1 -19.52 5.30 -19.56
CA TYR A 1 -20.79 5.93 -19.94
C TYR A 1 -21.15 6.98 -18.89
N ASN A 2 -21.40 8.20 -19.30
CA ASN A 2 -21.84 9.28 -18.41
C ASN A 2 -23.37 9.31 -18.40
N PHE A 3 -23.99 9.02 -17.27
CA PHE A 3 -25.43 9.16 -17.09
C PHE A 3 -25.83 10.62 -16.79
N SER A 4 -24.91 11.37 -16.23
CA SER A 4 -25.01 12.80 -15.95
C SER A 4 -23.62 13.33 -15.60
N ASP A 5 -23.46 14.62 -15.41
CA ASP A 5 -22.19 15.22 -14.91
C ASP A 5 -21.82 14.75 -13.50
N ILE A 6 -22.75 14.07 -12.82
CA ILE A 6 -22.60 13.60 -11.43
C ILE A 6 -22.20 12.12 -11.36
N TYR A 7 -22.60 11.29 -12.34
CA TYR A 7 -22.45 9.84 -12.29
C TYR A 7 -21.77 9.29 -13.55
N ILE A 8 -20.72 8.50 -13.36
CA ILE A 8 -19.94 7.90 -14.43
C ILE A 8 -19.80 6.39 -14.16
N LEU A 9 -20.26 5.59 -15.10
CA LEU A 9 -19.92 4.17 -15.15
C LEU A 9 -18.73 3.98 -16.10
N TYR A 10 -17.73 3.22 -15.70
CA TYR A 10 -16.56 2.95 -16.51
C TYR A 10 -16.15 1.49 -16.49
N ALA A 11 -15.51 1.06 -17.56
CA ALA A 11 -14.79 -0.20 -17.63
C ALA A 11 -13.39 0.06 -18.17
N GLN A 12 -12.42 -0.67 -17.68
CA GLN A 12 -11.04 -0.61 -18.14
C GLN A 12 -10.44 -2.01 -18.22
N ALA A 13 -9.55 -2.21 -19.17
CA ALA A 13 -8.72 -3.39 -19.25
C ALA A 13 -7.32 -2.95 -19.66
N LYS A 14 -6.31 -3.51 -19.01
CA LYS A 14 -4.90 -3.29 -19.34
C LYS A 14 -4.14 -4.60 -19.18
N GLY A 15 -2.97 -4.63 -19.78
CA GLY A 15 -1.97 -5.67 -19.63
C GLY A 15 -0.63 -5.09 -20.01
N GLY A 16 0.43 -5.78 -19.69
CA GLY A 16 1.77 -5.29 -20.03
C GLY A 16 2.88 -6.14 -19.48
N ARG A 17 4.08 -5.78 -19.94
CA ARG A 17 5.33 -6.37 -19.48
C ARG A 17 6.05 -5.39 -18.57
N LEU A 18 6.47 -5.86 -17.40
CA LEU A 18 7.22 -5.11 -16.41
C LEU A 18 8.62 -5.75 -16.32
N GLN A 19 9.64 -5.01 -16.74
CA GLN A 19 11.00 -5.49 -16.65
C GLN A 19 11.47 -5.51 -15.20
N ASN A 20 12.00 -6.65 -14.73
CA ASN A 20 12.56 -6.81 -13.40
C ASN A 20 14.04 -6.46 -13.40
N ASP A 21 14.34 -5.17 -13.64
CA ASP A 21 15.68 -4.63 -13.54
C ASP A 21 16.11 -4.44 -12.06
N PHE A 22 17.39 -4.13 -11.87
CA PHE A 22 17.96 -3.94 -10.52
C PHE A 22 17.20 -2.89 -9.71
N ARG A 23 16.84 -1.77 -10.31
CA ARG A 23 16.10 -0.69 -9.63
C ARG A 23 14.72 -1.15 -9.13
N ARG A 24 14.03 -1.94 -9.94
CA ARG A 24 12.73 -2.50 -9.54
C ARG A 24 12.88 -3.51 -8.41
N LEU A 25 13.89 -4.38 -8.49
CA LEU A 25 14.15 -5.38 -7.45
C LEU A 25 14.52 -4.72 -6.12
N GLU A 26 15.38 -3.71 -6.13
CA GLU A 26 15.74 -2.93 -4.95
C GLU A 26 14.52 -2.20 -4.35
N THR A 27 13.67 -1.62 -5.17
CA THR A 27 12.43 -0.99 -4.71
C THR A 27 11.43 -2.00 -4.16
N PHE A 28 11.37 -3.20 -4.74
CA PHE A 28 10.46 -4.26 -4.32
C PHE A 28 10.89 -4.88 -2.98
N CYS A 29 12.16 -5.23 -2.84
CA CYS A 29 12.74 -5.75 -1.60
C CYS A 29 14.21 -5.35 -1.47
N PRO A 30 14.53 -4.26 -0.72
CA PRO A 30 15.91 -3.77 -0.58
C PRO A 30 16.83 -4.75 0.16
N TYR A 31 16.27 -5.73 0.87
CA TYR A 31 17.00 -6.78 1.57
C TYR A 31 17.04 -8.11 0.79
N GLY A 32 16.50 -8.08 -0.43
CA GLY A 32 16.35 -9.28 -1.25
C GLY A 32 17.60 -9.60 -2.05
N GLN A 33 17.95 -10.87 -2.10
CA GLN A 33 18.97 -11.40 -2.99
C GLN A 33 18.33 -12.18 -4.13
N VAL A 34 18.93 -12.12 -5.29
CA VAL A 34 18.56 -12.91 -6.46
C VAL A 34 19.71 -13.81 -6.84
N SER A 35 19.45 -15.07 -7.09
CA SER A 35 20.45 -16.02 -7.59
C SER A 35 20.74 -15.83 -9.09
N SER A 36 19.77 -15.31 -9.81
CA SER A 36 19.84 -14.97 -11.23
C SER A 36 18.89 -13.82 -11.55
N GLN A 37 19.12 -13.12 -12.66
CA GLN A 37 18.21 -12.08 -13.16
C GLN A 37 16.80 -12.67 -13.31
N PRO A 38 15.78 -12.18 -12.59
CA PRO A 38 14.41 -12.65 -12.77
C PRO A 38 13.86 -12.28 -14.15
N ASP A 39 12.99 -13.13 -14.68
CA ASP A 39 12.25 -12.85 -15.89
C ASP A 39 11.32 -11.64 -15.71
N ALA A 40 10.91 -11.03 -16.80
CA ALA A 40 9.94 -9.94 -16.74
C ALA A 40 8.58 -10.45 -16.21
N THR A 41 7.96 -9.69 -15.33
CA THR A 41 6.57 -9.94 -14.90
C THR A 41 5.62 -9.54 -16.01
N TYR A 42 4.67 -10.41 -16.35
CA TYR A 42 3.63 -10.12 -17.32
C TYR A 42 2.28 -9.94 -16.64
N GLU A 43 1.75 -8.72 -16.66
CA GLU A 43 0.33 -8.50 -16.37
C GLU A 43 -0.47 -8.96 -17.59
N GLN A 44 -0.95 -10.20 -17.56
CA GLN A 44 -1.67 -10.80 -18.69
C GLN A 44 -3.02 -10.12 -18.91
N ILE A 45 -3.68 -9.77 -17.82
CA ILE A 45 -4.88 -8.97 -17.81
C ILE A 45 -5.06 -8.29 -16.44
N ASN A 46 -5.56 -7.07 -16.47
CA ASN A 46 -6.11 -6.37 -15.31
C ASN A 46 -7.37 -5.64 -15.82
N ALA A 47 -8.51 -6.23 -15.59
CA ALA A 47 -9.80 -5.72 -16.03
C ALA A 47 -10.64 -5.30 -14.82
N ALA A 48 -11.26 -4.13 -14.90
CA ALA A 48 -12.10 -3.59 -13.85
C ALA A 48 -13.33 -2.87 -14.42
N ILE A 49 -14.39 -2.89 -13.65
CA ILE A 49 -15.55 -2.03 -13.81
C ILE A 49 -15.68 -1.15 -12.57
N GLY A 50 -16.21 0.05 -12.74
CA GLY A 50 -16.38 0.94 -11.60
C GLY A 50 -17.42 2.03 -11.87
N PHE A 51 -17.76 2.66 -10.76
CA PHE A 51 -18.76 3.71 -10.70
C PHE A 51 -18.18 4.89 -9.92
N LYS A 52 -18.17 6.07 -10.56
CA LYS A 52 -17.77 7.33 -9.93
C LYS A 52 -18.99 8.19 -9.72
N ALA A 53 -19.03 8.91 -8.61
CA ALA A 53 -20.12 9.84 -8.31
C ALA A 53 -19.59 11.09 -7.60
N SER A 54 -20.24 12.23 -7.89
CA SER A 54 -20.07 13.48 -7.16
C SER A 54 -21.44 14.00 -6.72
N PRO A 55 -22.12 13.32 -5.77
CA PRO A 55 -23.53 13.57 -5.46
C PRO A 55 -23.76 14.88 -4.69
N ALA A 56 -22.70 15.46 -4.13
CA ALA A 56 -22.76 16.72 -3.40
C ALA A 56 -21.48 17.55 -3.61
N ILE A 57 -21.57 18.85 -3.37
CA ILE A 57 -20.41 19.75 -3.48
C ILE A 57 -19.29 19.28 -2.54
N GLY A 58 -18.10 19.08 -3.11
CA GLY A 58 -16.92 18.63 -2.39
C GLY A 58 -16.87 17.13 -2.11
N LEU A 59 -17.93 16.36 -2.39
CA LEU A 59 -17.94 14.92 -2.21
C LEU A 59 -17.70 14.19 -3.53
N TRP A 60 -16.71 13.31 -3.52
CA TRP A 60 -16.38 12.44 -4.63
C TRP A 60 -16.24 10.98 -4.14
N LEU A 61 -16.81 10.08 -4.90
CA LEU A 61 -16.87 8.64 -4.62
C LEU A 61 -16.39 7.85 -5.85
N ASN A 62 -15.68 6.76 -5.62
CA ASN A 62 -15.35 5.78 -6.65
C ASN A 62 -15.48 4.38 -6.05
N LEU A 63 -16.31 3.55 -6.64
CA LEU A 63 -16.45 2.14 -6.31
C LEU A 63 -16.03 1.32 -7.53
N TYR A 64 -15.22 0.29 -7.31
CA TYR A 64 -14.73 -0.53 -8.41
C TYR A 64 -14.49 -1.96 -7.99
N GLY A 65 -14.51 -2.86 -8.96
CA GLY A 65 -14.10 -4.23 -8.78
C GLY A 65 -13.49 -4.78 -10.06
N GLY A 66 -12.64 -5.76 -9.93
CA GLY A 66 -11.91 -6.28 -11.06
C GLY A 66 -11.20 -7.60 -10.80
N TYR A 67 -10.50 -8.04 -11.83
CA TYR A 67 -9.67 -9.23 -11.84
C TYR A 67 -8.31 -8.91 -12.44
N GLN A 68 -7.25 -9.42 -11.82
CA GLN A 68 -5.88 -9.30 -12.28
C GLN A 68 -5.22 -10.67 -12.34
N ASN A 69 -4.45 -10.92 -13.41
CA ASN A 69 -3.64 -12.13 -13.58
C ASN A 69 -2.21 -11.74 -13.95
N LEU A 70 -1.26 -12.24 -13.16
CA LEU A 70 0.17 -11.95 -13.26
C LEU A 70 0.93 -13.25 -13.50
N LYS A 71 1.73 -13.28 -14.54
CA LYS A 71 2.70 -14.34 -14.78
C LYS A 71 4.08 -13.85 -14.35
N ASP A 72 4.87 -14.73 -13.71
CA ASP A 72 6.21 -14.45 -13.21
C ASP A 72 6.22 -13.21 -12.25
N ASP A 73 5.21 -13.15 -11.36
CA ASP A 73 5.09 -12.08 -10.37
C ASP A 73 6.13 -12.26 -9.25
N LEU A 74 6.70 -11.14 -8.81
CA LEU A 74 7.75 -11.16 -7.79
C LEU A 74 7.18 -11.45 -6.40
N PHE A 75 7.89 -12.25 -5.64
CA PHE A 75 7.70 -12.41 -4.21
C PHE A 75 9.05 -12.52 -3.49
N PHE A 76 9.05 -12.37 -2.17
CA PHE A 76 10.23 -12.60 -1.36
C PHE A 76 9.91 -13.54 -0.20
N GLN A 77 10.91 -14.32 0.20
CA GLN A 77 10.83 -15.26 1.30
C GLN A 77 12.18 -15.31 2.02
N PRO A 78 12.24 -15.80 3.27
CA PRO A 78 13.52 -16.10 3.90
C PRO A 78 14.34 -17.07 3.03
N ALA A 79 15.62 -16.78 2.85
CA ALA A 79 16.51 -17.60 2.02
C ALA A 79 16.73 -18.98 2.66
N ASP A 80 16.70 -19.04 3.99
CA ASP A 80 16.75 -20.26 4.78
C ASP A 80 15.63 -20.23 5.82
N LEU A 81 14.67 -21.14 5.69
CA LEU A 81 13.49 -21.22 6.55
C LEU A 81 13.83 -21.76 7.96
N GLU A 82 14.90 -22.53 8.11
CA GLU A 82 15.32 -23.05 9.42
C GLU A 82 16.01 -21.97 10.25
N SER A 83 16.79 -21.09 9.61
CA SER A 83 17.46 -19.98 10.28
C SER A 83 16.51 -18.78 10.51
N ALA A 84 15.52 -18.60 9.69
CA ALA A 84 14.57 -17.49 9.79
C ALA A 84 13.77 -17.46 11.09
N ALA A 85 13.61 -18.60 11.77
CA ALA A 85 12.91 -18.69 13.04
C ALA A 85 13.70 -18.09 14.22
N ASN A 86 15.01 -17.91 14.08
CA ASN A 86 15.91 -17.58 15.19
C ASN A 86 16.81 -16.37 14.93
N GLU A 87 16.82 -15.78 13.76
CA GLU A 87 17.72 -14.68 13.41
C GLU A 87 16.97 -13.36 13.16
N TYR A 88 17.50 -12.29 13.76
CA TYR A 88 17.17 -10.92 13.35
C TYR A 88 17.80 -10.65 11.98
N SER A 89 16.99 -10.10 11.07
CA SER A 89 17.42 -9.71 9.73
C SER A 89 17.89 -10.87 8.84
N PRO A 90 17.05 -11.89 8.62
CA PRO A 90 17.40 -12.98 7.71
C PRO A 90 17.59 -12.45 6.29
N MET A 91 18.51 -13.04 5.55
CA MET A 91 18.59 -12.78 4.11
C MET A 91 17.29 -13.20 3.44
N LEU A 92 16.75 -12.33 2.59
CA LEU A 92 15.56 -12.63 1.81
C LEU A 92 15.97 -13.03 0.39
N SER A 93 15.32 -14.04 -0.15
CA SER A 93 15.44 -14.40 -1.56
C SER A 93 14.23 -13.86 -2.33
N ILE A 94 14.47 -13.36 -3.52
CA ILE A 94 13.43 -12.93 -4.46
C ILE A 94 13.18 -14.06 -5.44
N GLY A 95 11.93 -14.49 -5.54
CA GLY A 95 11.44 -15.50 -6.47
C GLY A 95 10.31 -14.94 -7.35
N GLN A 96 9.84 -15.81 -8.25
CA GLN A 96 8.73 -15.50 -9.14
C GLN A 96 7.66 -16.59 -9.09
N TRP A 97 6.39 -16.18 -9.14
CA TRP A 97 5.24 -17.08 -9.13
C TRP A 97 4.07 -16.53 -9.95
N ASN A 98 3.24 -17.42 -10.47
CA ASN A 98 2.03 -17.00 -11.16
C ASN A 98 0.93 -16.73 -10.13
N THR A 99 0.43 -15.50 -10.11
CA THR A 99 -0.58 -15.07 -9.15
C THR A 99 -1.78 -14.44 -9.85
N SER A 100 -2.94 -14.58 -9.24
CA SER A 100 -4.13 -13.84 -9.67
C SER A 100 -4.89 -13.31 -8.47
N ASN A 101 -5.72 -12.31 -8.67
CA ASN A 101 -6.61 -11.83 -7.63
C ASN A 101 -7.91 -11.27 -8.21
N ILE A 102 -8.98 -11.43 -7.42
CA ILE A 102 -10.21 -10.68 -7.57
C ILE A 102 -10.17 -9.58 -6.53
N TYR A 103 -10.49 -8.36 -6.93
CA TYR A 103 -10.44 -7.22 -6.03
C TYR A 103 -11.69 -6.36 -6.10
N ALA A 104 -12.00 -5.72 -4.97
CA ALA A 104 -13.02 -4.69 -4.88
C ALA A 104 -12.47 -3.52 -4.06
N GLY A 105 -12.74 -2.30 -4.49
CA GLY A 105 -12.23 -1.12 -3.83
C GLY A 105 -13.24 0.02 -3.79
N ALA A 106 -13.01 0.89 -2.82
CA ALA A 106 -13.77 2.12 -2.63
C ALA A 106 -12.82 3.29 -2.34
N GLU A 107 -13.11 4.43 -2.92
CA GLU A 107 -12.44 5.69 -2.61
C GLU A 107 -13.49 6.75 -2.30
N ILE A 108 -13.24 7.52 -1.25
CA ILE A 108 -14.09 8.62 -0.83
C ILE A 108 -13.18 9.83 -0.64
N ARG A 109 -13.57 10.96 -1.20
CA ARG A 109 -12.92 12.25 -0.93
C ARG A 109 -13.99 13.27 -0.62
N TYR A 110 -13.77 14.02 0.43
CA TYR A 110 -14.64 15.13 0.81
C TYR A 110 -13.81 16.36 1.16
N GLY A 111 -14.18 17.48 0.61
CA GLY A 111 -13.57 18.76 0.91
C GLY A 111 -14.63 19.80 1.26
N TYR A 112 -14.42 20.50 2.35
CA TYR A 112 -15.29 21.61 2.75
C TYR A 112 -14.49 22.90 2.78
N LYS A 113 -14.70 23.73 1.77
CA LYS A 113 -13.94 24.98 1.56
C LYS A 113 -12.43 24.68 1.65
N ASN A 114 -11.66 25.60 2.24
CA ASN A 114 -10.25 25.39 2.53
C ASN A 114 -9.99 25.04 4.02
N VAL A 115 -11.03 24.55 4.72
CA VAL A 115 -10.97 24.31 6.18
C VAL A 115 -10.76 22.86 6.50
N PHE A 116 -11.36 21.98 5.70
CA PHE A 116 -11.36 20.54 5.99
C PHE A 116 -11.26 19.73 4.71
N SER A 117 -10.42 18.70 4.72
CA SER A 117 -10.42 17.65 3.72
C SER A 117 -10.34 16.28 4.38
N PHE A 118 -11.04 15.33 3.78
CA PHE A 118 -11.05 13.93 4.18
C PHE A 118 -10.86 13.07 2.95
N SER A 119 -9.98 12.07 3.02
CA SER A 119 -9.88 11.02 2.02
C SER A 119 -9.81 9.65 2.69
N ALA A 120 -10.51 8.70 2.09
CA ALA A 120 -10.47 7.30 2.49
C ALA A 120 -10.36 6.44 1.25
N THR A 121 -9.45 5.48 1.27
CA THR A 121 -9.35 4.42 0.26
C THR A 121 -9.37 3.08 0.95
N GLY A 122 -10.04 2.10 0.35
CA GLY A 122 -10.03 0.73 0.84
C GLY A 122 -10.05 -0.22 -0.35
N VAL A 123 -9.21 -1.25 -0.32
CA VAL A 123 -9.16 -2.28 -1.36
C VAL A 123 -9.07 -3.64 -0.70
N TYR A 124 -10.01 -4.49 -1.02
CA TYR A 124 -9.97 -5.90 -0.66
C TYR A 124 -9.52 -6.72 -1.87
N ARG A 125 -8.65 -7.71 -1.63
CA ARG A 125 -8.14 -8.64 -2.64
C ARG A 125 -8.25 -10.07 -2.14
N ASN A 126 -8.76 -10.94 -2.97
CA ASN A 126 -8.69 -12.38 -2.79
C ASN A 126 -7.65 -12.92 -3.76
N TRP A 127 -6.48 -13.26 -3.22
CA TRP A 127 -5.34 -13.73 -3.98
C TRP A 127 -5.38 -15.24 -4.17
N ASP A 128 -4.91 -15.68 -5.33
CA ASP A 128 -4.65 -17.06 -5.67
C ASP A 128 -3.25 -17.21 -6.26
N ALA A 129 -2.52 -18.20 -5.83
CA ALA A 129 -1.20 -18.56 -6.34
C ALA A 129 -1.34 -19.96 -6.99
N LYS A 130 -1.20 -20.01 -8.31
CA LYS A 130 -1.32 -21.27 -9.05
C LYS A 130 -0.15 -22.18 -8.73
N ASP A 131 -0.39 -23.22 -7.98
CA ASP A 131 0.59 -24.26 -7.65
C ASP A 131 0.27 -25.55 -8.40
N ASP A 132 0.96 -25.76 -9.51
CA ASP A 132 0.83 -26.97 -10.30
C ASP A 132 1.53 -28.20 -9.66
N ASN A 133 2.35 -27.97 -8.62
CA ASN A 133 3.25 -28.99 -8.03
C ASN A 133 2.99 -29.30 -6.54
N GLN A 134 1.95 -28.76 -5.92
CA GLN A 134 1.65 -28.90 -4.49
C GLN A 134 2.84 -28.54 -3.58
N SER A 135 3.72 -27.66 -4.02
CA SER A 135 4.83 -27.16 -3.22
C SER A 135 4.33 -26.01 -2.34
N ASN A 136 4.83 -25.88 -1.12
CA ASN A 136 4.51 -24.74 -0.24
C ASN A 136 5.00 -23.38 -0.80
N ALA A 137 5.70 -23.37 -1.92
CA ALA A 137 6.23 -22.17 -2.54
C ALA A 137 5.15 -21.18 -2.96
N GLY A 138 4.02 -21.67 -3.48
CA GLY A 138 2.86 -20.82 -3.82
C GLY A 138 2.30 -20.10 -2.61
N ALA A 139 2.28 -20.73 -1.44
CA ALA A 139 1.82 -20.13 -0.20
C ALA A 139 2.73 -18.96 0.23
N TYR A 140 4.06 -19.08 0.09
CA TYR A 140 4.98 -17.97 0.38
C TYR A 140 4.82 -16.79 -0.57
N ALA A 141 4.41 -17.02 -1.82
CA ALA A 141 4.15 -15.95 -2.76
C ALA A 141 3.03 -15.00 -2.31
N LEU A 142 2.15 -15.45 -1.42
CA LEU A 142 1.01 -14.68 -0.91
C LEU A 142 1.26 -13.99 0.45
N VAL A 143 2.26 -14.38 1.24
CA VAL A 143 2.47 -13.90 2.62
C VAL A 143 2.49 -12.37 2.71
N TYR A 144 3.14 -11.71 1.77
CA TYR A 144 3.28 -10.25 1.77
C TYR A 144 2.28 -9.53 0.86
N LYS A 145 1.42 -10.28 0.16
CA LYS A 145 0.35 -9.67 -0.62
C LYS A 145 -0.78 -9.21 0.30
N PRO A 146 -1.24 -7.97 0.15
CA PRO A 146 -2.28 -7.45 1.02
C PRO A 146 -3.64 -8.07 0.66
N ALA A 147 -4.32 -8.67 1.64
CA ALA A 147 -5.71 -9.09 1.49
C ALA A 147 -6.67 -7.91 1.64
N PHE A 148 -6.32 -6.96 2.51
CA PHE A 148 -7.05 -5.71 2.67
C PHE A 148 -6.09 -4.56 2.95
N GLU A 149 -6.25 -3.47 2.24
CA GLU A 149 -5.55 -2.21 2.46
C GLU A 149 -6.57 -1.11 2.69
N ALA A 150 -6.31 -0.28 3.69
CA ALA A 150 -7.08 0.93 3.92
C ALA A 150 -6.15 2.09 4.24
N ASP A 151 -6.45 3.25 3.69
CA ASP A 151 -5.73 4.51 3.94
C ASP A 151 -6.77 5.60 4.24
N LEU A 152 -6.67 6.22 5.40
CA LEU A 152 -7.54 7.30 5.83
C LEU A 152 -6.68 8.52 6.09
N HIS A 153 -7.11 9.67 5.61
CA HIS A 153 -6.39 10.92 5.81
C HIS A 153 -7.35 12.09 6.02
N ILE A 154 -7.05 12.91 7.00
CA ILE A 154 -7.80 14.10 7.37
C ILE A 154 -6.84 15.27 7.45
N ASP A 155 -7.19 16.36 6.78
CA ASP A 155 -6.53 17.65 6.94
C ASP A 155 -7.51 18.67 7.47
N VAL A 156 -7.05 19.48 8.42
CA VAL A 156 -7.84 20.58 9.00
C VAL A 156 -6.99 21.85 9.00
N HIS A 157 -7.56 22.92 8.49
CA HIS A 157 -7.00 24.28 8.56
C HIS A 157 -7.85 25.14 9.49
N PRO A 158 -7.60 25.12 10.80
CA PRO A 158 -8.38 25.94 11.74
C PRO A 158 -8.22 27.44 11.48
N VAL A 159 -7.05 27.81 11.02
CA VAL A 159 -6.69 29.15 10.51
C VAL A 159 -5.79 28.98 9.29
N SER A 160 -5.70 29.99 8.45
CA SER A 160 -4.93 29.92 7.18
C SER A 160 -3.45 29.57 7.36
N ALA A 161 -2.87 29.88 8.51
CA ALA A 161 -1.46 29.62 8.83
C ALA A 161 -1.21 28.23 9.43
N LEU A 162 -2.25 27.49 9.84
CA LEU A 162 -2.11 26.20 10.53
C LEU A 162 -2.79 25.07 9.77
N LEU A 163 -2.00 24.08 9.40
CA LEU A 163 -2.46 22.77 8.92
C LEU A 163 -2.25 21.73 10.01
N LEU A 164 -3.28 20.99 10.33
CA LEU A 164 -3.22 19.77 11.14
C LEU A 164 -3.62 18.59 10.29
N ASN A 165 -2.89 17.48 10.39
CA ASN A 165 -3.23 16.25 9.68
C ASN A 165 -3.26 15.05 10.63
N LEU A 166 -4.13 14.11 10.30
CA LEU A 166 -4.27 12.81 10.95
C LEU A 166 -4.46 11.77 9.86
N GLY A 167 -3.73 10.68 9.95
CA GLY A 167 -3.91 9.58 9.01
C GLY A 167 -3.75 8.22 9.66
N TYR A 168 -4.39 7.23 9.05
CA TYR A 168 -4.32 5.84 9.47
C TYR A 168 -4.15 4.95 8.26
N ARG A 169 -3.14 4.10 8.29
CA ARG A 169 -2.87 3.09 7.26
C ARG A 169 -2.98 1.70 7.84
N HIS A 170 -3.79 0.88 7.21
CA HIS A 170 -3.94 -0.54 7.52
C HIS A 170 -3.57 -1.40 6.32
N ILE A 171 -2.76 -2.45 6.55
CA ILE A 171 -2.46 -3.49 5.55
C ILE A 171 -2.60 -4.83 6.26
N SER A 172 -3.63 -5.60 5.90
CA SER A 172 -3.72 -6.98 6.35
C SER A 172 -2.82 -7.87 5.51
N ARG A 173 -2.35 -8.96 6.12
CA ARG A 173 -1.49 -9.95 5.48
C ARG A 173 -2.21 -11.29 5.38
N GLU A 174 -1.96 -12.04 4.32
CA GLU A 174 -2.40 -13.43 4.23
C GLU A 174 -1.72 -14.27 5.30
N LYS A 175 -2.48 -15.25 5.81
CA LYS A 175 -1.97 -16.22 6.79
C LYS A 175 -1.46 -17.43 6.04
N VAL A 176 -0.19 -17.76 6.20
CA VAL A 176 0.40 -19.00 5.68
C VAL A 176 0.76 -19.89 6.85
N GLU A 177 0.58 -21.20 6.72
CA GLU A 177 0.84 -22.19 7.75
C GLU A 177 2.19 -21.96 8.44
N GLY A 178 2.15 -21.76 9.77
CA GLY A 178 3.33 -21.57 10.63
C GLY A 178 3.92 -20.16 10.62
N ASN A 179 3.58 -19.30 9.66
CA ASN A 179 4.17 -17.97 9.49
C ASN A 179 3.11 -16.87 9.55
N LYS A 180 3.08 -16.17 10.67
CA LYS A 180 2.17 -15.04 10.89
C LYS A 180 2.95 -13.74 10.78
N VAL A 181 2.74 -12.99 9.70
CA VAL A 181 3.19 -11.60 9.61
C VAL A 181 2.11 -10.70 10.18
N ASN A 182 2.48 -9.84 11.12
CA ASN A 182 1.52 -8.91 11.71
C ASN A 182 1.00 -7.92 10.66
N ALA A 183 -0.29 -7.58 10.77
CA ALA A 183 -0.86 -6.50 9.96
C ALA A 183 -0.16 -5.18 10.28
N VAL A 184 0.01 -4.36 9.27
CA VAL A 184 0.49 -2.98 9.44
C VAL A 184 -0.67 -2.13 9.93
N ASN A 185 -0.49 -1.42 11.04
CA ASN A 185 -1.44 -0.44 11.56
C ASN A 185 -0.64 0.81 11.95
N ASN A 186 -0.55 1.76 11.05
CA ASN A 186 0.16 3.01 11.29
C ASN A 186 -0.84 4.15 11.46
N LEU A 187 -1.02 4.61 12.68
CA LEU A 187 -1.68 5.87 12.99
C LEU A 187 -0.62 6.96 13.09
N TYR A 188 -0.78 8.03 12.33
CA TYR A 188 0.13 9.16 12.35
C TYR A 188 -0.63 10.48 12.49
N ALA A 189 0.02 11.46 13.11
CA ALA A 189 -0.48 12.81 13.20
C ALA A 189 0.65 13.81 12.93
N GLY A 190 0.29 14.97 12.41
CA GLY A 190 1.26 16.01 12.15
C GLY A 190 0.62 17.38 12.03
N GLY A 191 1.46 18.38 11.86
CA GLY A 191 1.01 19.73 11.62
C GLY A 191 2.12 20.60 11.05
N ASN A 192 1.69 21.68 10.43
CA ASN A 192 2.55 22.73 9.91
C ASN A 192 1.97 24.08 10.30
N TYR A 193 2.79 24.94 10.87
CA TYR A 193 2.40 26.29 11.26
C TYR A 193 3.33 27.33 10.65
N GLU A 194 2.78 28.18 9.78
CA GLU A 194 3.45 29.35 9.24
C GLU A 194 3.34 30.50 10.26
N PHE A 195 4.35 30.65 11.10
CA PHE A 195 4.35 31.69 12.14
C PHE A 195 4.86 33.05 11.63
N PHE A 196 5.54 33.05 10.49
CA PHE A 196 5.97 34.25 9.79
C PHE A 196 5.88 34.01 8.28
N LYS A 197 5.63 35.06 7.48
CA LYS A 197 5.51 34.95 6.03
C LYS A 197 6.75 34.26 5.45
N GLY A 198 6.54 33.08 4.88
CA GLY A 198 7.60 32.26 4.30
C GLY A 198 8.40 31.43 5.31
N ILE A 199 8.06 31.45 6.61
CA ILE A 199 8.72 30.63 7.62
C ILE A 199 7.71 29.77 8.36
N SER A 200 7.86 28.46 8.27
CA SER A 200 6.98 27.49 8.90
C SER A 200 7.76 26.49 9.76
N VAL A 201 7.12 26.01 10.80
CA VAL A 201 7.58 24.85 11.57
C VAL A 201 6.64 23.69 11.31
N TYR A 202 7.18 22.49 11.22
CA TYR A 202 6.37 21.28 11.10
C TYR A 202 6.81 20.23 12.10
N ALA A 203 5.85 19.40 12.48
CA ALA A 203 6.09 18.23 13.30
C ALA A 203 5.21 17.08 12.81
N ARG A 204 5.72 15.85 12.90
CA ARG A 204 4.99 14.64 12.58
C ARG A 204 5.39 13.53 13.55
N ILE A 205 4.40 12.76 13.96
CA ILE A 205 4.57 11.55 14.76
C ILE A 205 3.98 10.40 13.96
N ASP A 206 4.78 9.38 13.73
CA ASP A 206 4.37 8.14 13.09
C ASP A 206 4.28 7.02 14.12
N ASN A 207 3.51 5.99 13.81
CA ASN A 207 3.26 4.82 14.64
C ASN A 207 2.81 5.16 16.07
N LEU A 208 1.82 6.06 16.19
CA LEU A 208 1.25 6.48 17.48
C LEU A 208 0.70 5.32 18.32
N LEU A 209 0.36 4.19 17.67
CA LEU A 209 -0.11 2.98 18.35
C LEU A 209 1.04 2.14 18.91
N ASN A 210 2.29 2.52 18.65
CA ASN A 210 3.50 1.81 19.04
C ASN A 210 3.44 0.29 18.74
N GLN A 211 2.99 -0.05 17.54
CA GLN A 211 2.82 -1.44 17.13
C GLN A 211 4.07 -1.95 16.41
N ASP A 212 4.44 -3.19 16.73
CA ASP A 212 5.49 -3.90 16.01
C ASP A 212 4.88 -4.52 14.74
N TYR A 213 5.31 -4.06 13.60
CA TYR A 213 4.97 -4.65 12.31
C TYR A 213 6.19 -4.67 11.39
N GLN A 214 6.13 -5.50 10.35
CA GLN A 214 7.22 -5.68 9.40
C GLN A 214 6.69 -5.50 7.98
N TYR A 215 7.38 -4.68 7.19
CA TYR A 215 7.18 -4.67 5.75
C TYR A 215 7.89 -5.83 5.07
N TYR A 216 9.04 -6.20 5.61
CA TYR A 216 9.87 -7.31 5.16
C TYR A 216 10.15 -8.24 6.32
N TRP A 217 10.18 -9.53 6.05
CA TRP A 217 10.41 -10.55 7.09
C TRP A 217 11.72 -10.30 7.83
N GLY A 218 11.68 -10.34 9.16
CA GLY A 218 12.85 -10.12 10.03
C GLY A 218 13.31 -8.67 10.15
N TYR A 219 12.63 -7.71 9.46
CA TYR A 219 12.94 -6.29 9.51
C TYR A 219 11.79 -5.52 10.17
N PRO A 220 11.78 -5.46 11.51
CA PRO A 220 10.75 -4.70 12.23
C PRO A 220 10.89 -3.21 11.92
N THR A 221 9.76 -2.53 11.87
CA THR A 221 9.74 -1.07 11.77
C THR A 221 10.05 -0.44 13.13
N GLU A 222 10.45 0.81 13.09
CA GLU A 222 10.61 1.62 14.30
C GLU A 222 9.28 1.73 15.07
N GLY A 223 9.35 1.82 16.38
CA GLY A 223 8.22 2.18 17.22
C GLY A 223 7.72 3.59 16.95
N ILE A 224 7.26 4.30 17.97
CA ILE A 224 6.86 5.71 17.82
C ILE A 224 8.05 6.51 17.29
N ASN A 225 7.86 7.17 16.16
CA ASN A 225 8.86 8.00 15.51
C ASN A 225 8.40 9.46 15.45
N PHE A 226 9.29 10.38 15.73
CA PHE A 226 9.03 11.81 15.68
C PHE A 226 9.95 12.49 14.67
N THR A 227 9.37 13.28 13.78
CA THR A 227 10.09 14.12 12.82
C THR A 227 9.62 15.55 12.95
N GLY A 228 10.56 16.51 12.98
CA GLY A 228 10.23 17.92 13.00
C GLY A 228 11.28 18.77 12.33
N GLY A 229 10.90 19.96 11.90
CA GLY A 229 11.80 20.85 11.21
C GLY A 229 11.22 22.23 10.93
N VAL A 230 12.04 23.04 10.28
CA VAL A 230 11.72 24.41 9.85
C VAL A 230 11.83 24.48 8.33
N SER A 231 10.87 25.13 7.70
CA SER A 231 10.83 25.37 6.26
C SER A 231 10.90 26.88 5.98
N PHE A 232 11.71 27.25 4.98
CA PHE A 232 11.85 28.61 4.50
C PHE A 232 11.42 28.68 3.03
N LYS A 233 10.54 29.62 2.71
CA LYS A 233 10.09 29.90 1.35
C LYS A 233 10.55 31.31 0.95
N PHE A 234 11.42 31.40 -0.05
CA PHE A 234 11.95 32.63 -0.60
C PHE A 234 11.14 33.09 -1.81
#